data_f44969778543a4351aab127ff7bc7439
#
_entry.id   f44969778543a4351aab127ff7bc7439
#
_cell.length_a   1.000
_cell.length_b   1.000
_cell.length_c   1.000
_cell.angle_alpha   90.00
_cell.angle_beta   90.00
_cell.angle_gamma   90.00
#
_symmetry.space_group_name_H-M   'P 1'
#
loop_
_entity.id
_entity.type
_entity.pdbx_description
1 polymer ?
#
loop_
_entity_poly.entity_id
_entity_poly.type
_entity_poly.pdbx_seq_one_letter_code
_entity_poly.pdbx_strand_id
1 'polypeptide(L)'
;MATIWPLLLLFSVISTAEAQQPEQSFFRPGTLLTPTGTNSSWLSRSGLYAFGFYKLQGNGYAVGIFISGIPQKTVVWTANRDNPPLPGDVKLNFTSDGRLVLQTAQGMETGIAGNTEGAAAASMPDSGNFVLYNSDKLRIWQSFNRPTDTFLPGQKLTTDQVLFSSRSETNQSTGIFCLIMQQDGWLAMYPVGTPFTLEYGYWGAGVSGEGTDITLNFDADGRLCLLNGTDISIVNITMGGLTKDVIYRLRIDPDRTLWHYSHNMDQNGDWKITWF
;
A
#
# COMPACT_ATOMS: atom_id res chain seq x y z
N MET A 1 -63.90 -36.02 -24.82
CA MET A 1 -63.28 -35.92 -23.48
C MET A 1 -61.83 -35.44 -23.69
N ALA A 2 -61.60 -34.17 -23.45
CA ALA A 2 -60.26 -33.56 -23.59
C ALA A 2 -59.63 -33.49 -22.20
N THR A 3 -58.54 -34.23 -21.98
CA THR A 3 -57.78 -34.26 -20.73
C THR A 3 -56.80 -33.11 -20.73
N ILE A 4 -57.00 -32.10 -19.87
CA ILE A 4 -56.11 -30.99 -19.64
C ILE A 4 -55.06 -31.42 -18.61
N TRP A 5 -53.78 -31.45 -18.99
CA TRP A 5 -52.67 -31.65 -18.06
C TRP A 5 -52.25 -30.29 -17.48
N PRO A 6 -52.09 -30.14 -16.14
CA PRO A 6 -51.59 -28.92 -15.56
C PRO A 6 -50.05 -28.84 -15.70
N LEU A 7 -49.59 -27.74 -16.31
CA LEU A 7 -48.19 -27.38 -16.42
C LEU A 7 -47.72 -26.88 -15.05
N LEU A 8 -46.93 -27.63 -14.33
CA LEU A 8 -46.24 -27.20 -13.10
C LEU A 8 -45.03 -26.37 -13.48
N LEU A 9 -45.13 -25.05 -13.33
CA LEU A 9 -43.99 -24.10 -13.40
C LEU A 9 -43.18 -24.20 -12.11
N LEU A 10 -42.02 -24.85 -12.17
CA LEU A 10 -41.01 -24.84 -11.13
C LEU A 10 -40.25 -23.48 -11.18
N PHE A 11 -40.58 -22.59 -10.28
CA PHE A 11 -39.76 -21.42 -10.00
C PHE A 11 -38.51 -21.88 -9.23
N SER A 12 -37.36 -21.93 -9.92
CA SER A 12 -36.06 -22.05 -9.27
C SER A 12 -35.72 -20.70 -8.66
N VAL A 13 -35.80 -20.56 -7.34
CA VAL A 13 -35.23 -19.46 -6.60
C VAL A 13 -33.70 -19.59 -6.70
N ILE A 14 -33.09 -18.82 -7.57
CA ILE A 14 -31.64 -18.65 -7.58
C ILE A 14 -31.32 -17.78 -6.37
N SER A 15 -30.96 -18.43 -5.27
CA SER A 15 -30.33 -17.75 -4.13
C SER A 15 -28.94 -17.32 -4.59
N THR A 16 -28.77 -16.04 -4.92
CA THR A 16 -27.45 -15.45 -5.05
C THR A 16 -26.83 -15.45 -3.65
N ALA A 17 -25.99 -16.43 -3.37
CA ALA A 17 -25.10 -16.36 -2.23
C ALA A 17 -24.22 -15.13 -2.44
N GLU A 18 -24.52 -14.03 -1.74
CA GLU A 18 -23.54 -12.96 -1.55
C GLU A 18 -22.30 -13.63 -0.94
N ALA A 19 -21.24 -13.64 -1.72
CA ALA A 19 -19.93 -14.04 -1.21
C ALA A 19 -19.62 -13.09 -0.06
N GLN A 20 -19.72 -13.56 1.18
CA GLN A 20 -19.27 -12.83 2.36
C GLN A 20 -17.80 -12.48 2.12
N GLN A 21 -17.53 -11.21 1.88
CA GLN A 21 -16.15 -10.72 1.88
C GLN A 21 -15.54 -11.12 3.24
N PRO A 22 -14.34 -11.70 3.26
CA PRO A 22 -13.70 -12.11 4.50
C PRO A 22 -13.65 -10.90 5.45
N GLU A 23 -14.12 -11.07 6.68
CA GLU A 23 -14.19 -10.00 7.69
C GLU A 23 -12.80 -9.38 7.85
N GLN A 24 -12.68 -8.11 7.46
CA GLN A 24 -11.47 -7.31 7.67
C GLN A 24 -11.32 -6.99 9.17
N SER A 25 -10.07 -6.90 9.64
CA SER A 25 -9.81 -6.38 10.98
C SER A 25 -10.13 -4.90 11.01
N PHE A 26 -11.18 -4.52 11.75
CA PHE A 26 -11.56 -3.12 11.93
C PHE A 26 -11.15 -2.62 13.31
N PHE A 27 -10.58 -1.42 13.35
CA PHE A 27 -10.21 -0.68 14.55
C PHE A 27 -11.11 0.55 14.66
N ARG A 28 -11.55 0.84 15.89
CA ARG A 28 -12.51 1.92 16.15
C ARG A 28 -11.84 3.15 16.75
N PRO A 29 -12.44 4.35 16.60
CA PRO A 29 -12.04 5.53 17.36
C PRO A 29 -11.96 5.23 18.87
N GLY A 30 -10.99 5.84 19.54
CA GLY A 30 -10.66 5.56 20.94
C GLY A 30 -9.59 4.50 21.12
N THR A 31 -9.11 3.82 20.06
CA THR A 31 -7.99 2.91 20.14
C THR A 31 -6.64 3.64 20.16
N LEU A 32 -5.72 3.07 20.95
CA LEU A 32 -4.40 3.63 21.21
C LEU A 32 -3.31 2.59 20.95
N LEU A 33 -2.22 2.99 20.29
CA LEU A 33 -0.99 2.23 20.18
C LEU A 33 0.16 2.94 20.89
N THR A 34 1.11 2.17 21.43
CA THR A 34 2.33 2.67 22.06
C THR A 34 3.56 1.91 21.56
N PRO A 35 4.73 2.56 21.38
CA PRO A 35 5.89 1.91 20.77
C PRO A 35 6.51 0.82 21.65
N THR A 36 6.39 0.95 22.98
CA THR A 36 6.99 0.04 23.97
C THR A 36 6.01 -0.95 24.59
N GLY A 37 4.72 -0.84 24.28
CA GLY A 37 3.66 -1.68 24.82
C GLY A 37 3.46 -2.98 24.05
N THR A 38 2.61 -3.86 24.58
CA THR A 38 2.13 -5.06 23.88
C THR A 38 1.21 -4.72 22.71
N ASN A 39 0.62 -3.52 22.70
CA ASN A 39 -0.25 -3.02 21.66
C ASN A 39 0.48 -1.95 20.83
N SER A 40 1.44 -2.36 20.03
CA SER A 40 2.26 -1.46 19.21
C SER A 40 1.81 -1.37 17.76
N SER A 41 0.94 -2.28 17.31
CA SER A 41 0.47 -2.32 15.92
C SER A 41 -0.88 -2.99 15.77
N TRP A 42 -1.58 -2.66 14.70
CA TRP A 42 -2.80 -3.30 14.22
C TRP A 42 -2.46 -4.28 13.10
N LEU A 43 -2.77 -5.55 13.33
CA LEU A 43 -2.47 -6.62 12.37
C LEU A 43 -3.57 -6.76 11.33
N SER A 44 -3.19 -7.12 10.11
CA SER A 44 -4.12 -7.67 9.13
C SER A 44 -4.67 -9.02 9.61
N ARG A 45 -5.74 -9.49 8.98
CA ARG A 45 -6.39 -10.74 9.40
C ARG A 45 -5.47 -11.95 9.36
N SER A 46 -4.66 -12.08 8.33
CA SER A 46 -3.67 -13.16 8.19
C SER A 46 -2.45 -12.97 9.10
N GLY A 47 -2.26 -11.78 9.69
CA GLY A 47 -1.03 -11.39 10.38
C GLY A 47 0.12 -11.03 9.43
N LEU A 48 -0.10 -11.06 8.11
CA LEU A 48 0.95 -10.77 7.13
C LEU A 48 1.41 -9.32 7.21
N TYR A 49 0.49 -8.36 7.30
CA TYR A 49 0.79 -6.95 7.41
C TYR A 49 0.42 -6.39 8.77
N ALA A 50 1.14 -5.38 9.21
CA ALA A 50 0.85 -4.61 10.40
C ALA A 50 0.97 -3.11 10.12
N PHE A 51 0.07 -2.32 10.71
CA PHE A 51 0.16 -0.87 10.78
C PHE A 51 0.42 -0.45 12.22
N GLY A 52 1.45 0.34 12.48
CA GLY A 52 1.79 0.81 13.83
C GLY A 52 3.24 1.19 13.99
N PHE A 53 3.73 1.12 15.22
CA PHE A 53 5.10 1.45 15.54
C PHE A 53 6.07 0.36 15.11
N TYR A 54 7.18 0.78 14.53
CA TYR A 54 8.35 -0.06 14.33
C TYR A 54 9.61 0.65 14.83
N LYS A 55 10.58 -0.15 15.30
CA LYS A 55 11.85 0.36 15.82
C LYS A 55 12.78 0.70 14.67
N LEU A 56 13.38 1.88 14.72
CA LEU A 56 14.43 2.28 13.77
C LEU A 56 15.77 1.66 14.14
N GLN A 57 16.66 1.52 13.15
CA GLN A 57 18.05 1.20 13.44
C GLN A 57 18.71 2.43 14.11
N GLY A 58 19.12 2.27 15.34
CA GLY A 58 19.53 3.36 16.23
C GLY A 58 18.53 3.55 17.35
N ASN A 59 18.23 4.79 17.69
CA ASN A 59 17.29 5.13 18.75
C ASN A 59 15.97 5.67 18.18
N GLY A 60 14.86 5.23 18.79
CA GLY A 60 13.52 5.75 18.48
C GLY A 60 12.68 4.84 17.60
N TYR A 61 11.52 5.35 17.27
CA TYR A 61 10.47 4.64 16.55
C TYR A 61 9.95 5.48 15.39
N ALA A 62 9.27 4.81 14.47
CA ALA A 62 8.44 5.44 13.46
C ALA A 62 7.09 4.71 13.37
N VAL A 63 6.09 5.32 12.74
CA VAL A 63 4.81 4.69 12.41
C VAL A 63 4.80 4.36 10.94
N GLY A 64 4.34 3.15 10.63
CA GLY A 64 4.29 2.72 9.24
C GLY A 64 3.55 1.41 9.05
N ILE A 65 3.62 0.90 7.83
CA ILE A 65 3.14 -0.41 7.45
C ILE A 65 4.36 -1.29 7.20
N PHE A 66 4.31 -2.48 7.76
CA PHE A 66 5.39 -3.45 7.59
C PHE A 66 4.84 -4.87 7.44
N ILE A 67 5.59 -5.70 6.74
CA ILE A 67 5.30 -7.12 6.62
C ILE A 67 5.79 -7.78 7.91
N SER A 68 4.86 -8.36 8.67
CA SER A 68 5.09 -9.01 9.98
C SER A 68 5.01 -10.53 9.92
N GLY A 69 4.41 -11.07 8.86
CA GLY A 69 4.22 -12.51 8.66
C GLY A 69 5.45 -13.25 8.13
N ILE A 70 6.59 -12.56 7.99
CA ILE A 70 7.87 -13.16 7.58
C ILE A 70 8.95 -12.88 8.62
N PRO A 71 10.00 -13.72 8.72
CA PRO A 71 11.05 -13.54 9.74
C PRO A 71 11.75 -12.18 9.68
N GLN A 72 11.99 -11.68 8.46
CA GLN A 72 12.62 -10.39 8.22
C GLN A 72 11.57 -9.28 8.12
N LYS A 73 11.34 -8.56 9.22
CA LYS A 73 10.42 -7.41 9.25
C LYS A 73 10.77 -6.40 8.15
N THR A 74 9.88 -6.25 7.19
CA THR A 74 10.09 -5.39 6.01
C THR A 74 9.12 -4.22 6.05
N VAL A 75 9.65 -3.00 6.17
CA VAL A 75 8.84 -1.76 6.11
C VAL A 75 8.48 -1.49 4.65
N VAL A 76 7.21 -1.18 4.40
CA VAL A 76 6.68 -0.90 3.05
C VAL A 76 6.04 0.49 2.93
N TRP A 77 5.78 1.14 4.04
CA TRP A 77 5.28 2.53 4.08
C TRP A 77 5.60 3.17 5.43
N THR A 78 5.93 4.46 5.44
CA THR A 78 6.24 5.22 6.66
C THR A 78 5.49 6.54 6.66
N ALA A 79 4.75 6.79 7.74
CA ALA A 79 4.08 8.06 7.97
C ALA A 79 5.11 9.15 8.32
N ASN A 80 4.94 10.36 7.75
CA ASN A 80 5.76 11.53 8.06
C ASN A 80 7.27 11.19 8.04
N ARG A 81 7.71 10.47 7.01
CA ARG A 81 9.02 9.80 6.91
C ARG A 81 10.24 10.72 7.10
N ASP A 82 10.05 12.03 6.91
CA ASP A 82 11.11 13.05 7.03
C ASP A 82 11.16 13.71 8.42
N ASN A 83 10.23 13.34 9.32
CA ASN A 83 10.25 13.80 10.69
C ASN A 83 11.32 13.06 11.51
N PRO A 84 11.81 13.67 12.61
CA PRO A 84 12.72 13.00 13.53
C PRO A 84 12.13 11.68 14.10
N PRO A 85 12.99 10.74 14.53
CA PRO A 85 12.57 9.56 15.26
C PRO A 85 11.68 9.86 16.45
N LEU A 86 10.65 9.06 16.65
CA LEU A 86 9.70 9.21 17.74
C LEU A 86 10.27 8.63 19.04
N PRO A 87 10.07 9.28 20.20
CA PRO A 87 10.47 8.75 21.50
C PRO A 87 9.56 7.59 21.94
N GLY A 88 9.96 6.87 23.00
CA GLY A 88 9.24 5.69 23.48
C GLY A 88 7.95 5.98 24.24
N ASP A 89 7.69 7.23 24.61
CA ASP A 89 6.51 7.71 25.33
C ASP A 89 5.43 8.35 24.45
N VAL A 90 5.67 8.40 23.13
CA VAL A 90 4.67 8.88 22.16
C VAL A 90 3.52 7.87 22.04
N LYS A 91 2.35 8.36 21.72
CA LYS A 91 1.16 7.55 21.48
C LYS A 91 0.62 7.79 20.08
N LEU A 92 0.16 6.74 19.41
CA LEU A 92 -0.64 6.85 18.21
C LEU A 92 -2.10 6.67 18.59
N ASN A 93 -2.87 7.74 18.49
CA ASN A 93 -4.25 7.81 18.95
C ASN A 93 -5.19 7.90 17.74
N PHE A 94 -6.13 6.96 17.66
CA PHE A 94 -7.30 7.10 16.81
C PHE A 94 -8.39 7.77 17.64
N THR A 95 -8.48 9.08 17.52
CA THR A 95 -9.30 9.93 18.39
C THR A 95 -10.81 9.72 18.18
N SER A 96 -11.63 10.11 19.16
CA SER A 96 -13.09 9.95 19.10
C SER A 96 -13.76 10.76 17.99
N ASP A 97 -13.11 11.83 17.52
CA ASP A 97 -13.54 12.64 16.37
C ASP A 97 -13.02 12.10 15.02
N GLY A 98 -12.36 10.95 15.03
CA GLY A 98 -11.95 10.23 13.82
C GLY A 98 -10.60 10.65 13.23
N ARG A 99 -9.76 11.37 13.99
CA ARG A 99 -8.40 11.72 13.55
C ARG A 99 -7.40 10.64 13.96
N LEU A 100 -6.40 10.40 13.13
CA LEU A 100 -5.28 9.54 13.45
C LEU A 100 -4.05 10.39 13.72
N VAL A 101 -3.66 10.52 14.98
CA VAL A 101 -2.65 11.48 15.43
C VAL A 101 -1.58 10.84 16.30
N LEU A 102 -0.34 11.30 16.13
CA LEU A 102 0.74 11.10 17.08
C LEU A 102 0.61 12.13 18.19
N GLN A 103 0.57 11.69 19.43
CA GLN A 103 0.47 12.54 20.61
C GLN A 103 1.73 12.37 21.46
N THR A 104 2.45 13.48 21.70
CA THR A 104 3.63 13.49 22.58
C THR A 104 3.20 13.49 24.06
N ALA A 105 4.16 13.25 24.96
CA ALA A 105 3.94 13.35 26.41
C ALA A 105 3.48 14.76 26.85
N GLN A 106 3.83 15.80 26.09
CA GLN A 106 3.41 17.19 26.35
C GLN A 106 2.02 17.50 25.75
N GLY A 107 1.35 16.50 25.11
CA GLY A 107 0.03 16.67 24.53
C GLY A 107 0.02 17.30 23.13
N MET A 108 1.17 17.53 22.49
CA MET A 108 1.22 17.99 21.11
C MET A 108 0.75 16.87 20.17
N GLU A 109 -0.11 17.23 19.21
CA GLU A 109 -0.64 16.31 18.22
C GLU A 109 -0.10 16.58 16.83
N THR A 110 0.25 15.51 16.10
CA THR A 110 0.67 15.56 14.69
C THR A 110 -0.12 14.53 13.91
N GLY A 111 -0.89 14.96 12.90
CA GLY A 111 -1.62 14.05 12.02
C GLY A 111 -0.69 13.18 11.17
N ILE A 112 -1.05 11.93 10.95
CA ILE A 112 -0.29 11.01 10.09
C ILE A 112 -0.98 10.68 8.78
N ALA A 113 -2.27 10.96 8.66
CA ALA A 113 -3.09 10.68 7.49
C ALA A 113 -3.75 11.96 6.90
N GLY A 114 -3.17 13.12 7.16
CA GLY A 114 -3.77 14.40 6.80
C GLY A 114 -4.99 14.73 7.65
N ASN A 115 -5.93 15.53 7.12
CA ASN A 115 -7.20 15.79 7.80
C ASN A 115 -8.16 14.62 7.55
N THR A 116 -8.30 13.74 8.54
CA THR A 116 -9.17 12.54 8.51
C THR A 116 -10.33 12.64 9.49
N GLU A 117 -10.73 13.86 9.87
CA GLU A 117 -11.91 14.07 10.72
C GLU A 117 -13.12 13.31 10.18
N GLY A 118 -13.86 12.67 11.11
CA GLY A 118 -15.03 11.86 10.77
C GLY A 118 -14.71 10.43 10.34
N ALA A 119 -13.48 9.94 10.50
CA ALA A 119 -13.24 8.52 10.35
C ALA A 119 -13.94 7.73 11.47
N ALA A 120 -14.80 6.80 11.06
CA ALA A 120 -15.58 5.94 11.97
C ALA A 120 -14.93 4.57 12.18
N ALA A 121 -14.01 4.17 11.29
CA ALA A 121 -13.24 2.94 11.39
C ALA A 121 -11.92 3.02 10.63
N ALA A 122 -10.95 2.26 11.10
CA ALA A 122 -9.71 1.97 10.40
C ALA A 122 -9.62 0.48 10.08
N SER A 123 -8.92 0.11 9.02
CA SER A 123 -8.69 -1.30 8.67
C SER A 123 -7.27 -1.50 8.14
N MET A 124 -6.68 -2.66 8.48
CA MET A 124 -5.42 -3.17 7.92
C MET A 124 -5.71 -4.47 7.15
N PRO A 125 -6.02 -4.40 5.85
CA PRO A 125 -6.25 -5.59 5.02
C PRO A 125 -4.96 -6.35 4.69
N ASP A 126 -5.13 -7.58 4.24
CA ASP A 126 -4.03 -8.46 3.78
C ASP A 126 -3.37 -7.99 2.46
N SER A 127 -3.88 -6.92 1.85
CA SER A 127 -3.23 -6.24 0.72
C SER A 127 -2.06 -5.32 1.14
N GLY A 128 -1.93 -5.01 2.43
CA GLY A 128 -0.99 -3.98 2.90
C GLY A 128 -1.51 -2.54 2.77
N ASN A 129 -2.76 -2.33 2.35
CA ASN A 129 -3.37 -1.01 2.21
C ASN A 129 -4.10 -0.60 3.51
N PHE A 130 -3.49 0.22 4.34
CA PHE A 130 -4.18 0.76 5.50
C PHE A 130 -5.22 1.80 5.08
N VAL A 131 -6.47 1.64 5.56
CA VAL A 131 -7.64 2.41 5.10
C VAL A 131 -8.41 3.00 6.26
N LEU A 132 -8.88 4.25 6.11
CA LEU A 132 -9.82 4.91 6.99
C LEU A 132 -11.18 5.05 6.28
N TYR A 133 -12.25 4.78 7.01
CA TYR A 133 -13.64 4.83 6.53
C TYR A 133 -14.48 5.79 7.36
N ASN A 134 -15.42 6.49 6.73
CA ASN A 134 -16.44 7.27 7.42
C ASN A 134 -17.61 6.38 7.92
N SER A 135 -18.63 6.99 8.52
CA SER A 135 -19.86 6.31 9.00
C SER A 135 -20.63 5.59 7.89
N ASP A 136 -20.54 6.08 6.66
CA ASP A 136 -21.20 5.50 5.48
C ASP A 136 -20.40 4.37 4.85
N LYS A 137 -19.31 3.94 5.49
CA LYS A 137 -18.34 2.93 5.00
C LYS A 137 -17.61 3.34 3.72
N LEU A 138 -17.60 4.62 3.38
CA LEU A 138 -16.81 5.14 2.28
C LEU A 138 -15.36 5.33 2.72
N ARG A 139 -14.43 4.96 1.84
CA ARG A 139 -12.99 5.20 2.06
C ARG A 139 -12.72 6.69 1.98
N ILE A 140 -12.20 7.29 3.06
CA ILE A 140 -11.83 8.71 3.12
C ILE A 140 -10.32 8.91 3.04
N TRP A 141 -9.54 7.89 3.36
CA TRP A 141 -8.08 7.90 3.22
C TRP A 141 -7.55 6.47 3.07
N GLN A 142 -6.45 6.32 2.33
CA GLN A 142 -5.74 5.05 2.23
C GLN A 142 -4.25 5.27 1.93
N SER A 143 -3.41 4.39 2.49
CA SER A 143 -1.95 4.45 2.31
C SER A 143 -1.51 4.26 0.85
N PHE A 144 -2.26 3.48 0.07
CA PHE A 144 -1.97 3.24 -1.34
C PHE A 144 -2.00 4.51 -2.21
N ASN A 145 -2.75 5.55 -1.78
CA ASN A 145 -2.76 6.85 -2.47
C ASN A 145 -1.56 7.75 -2.09
N ARG A 146 -0.73 7.32 -1.15
CA ARG A 146 0.42 8.06 -0.62
C ARG A 146 1.65 7.17 -0.51
N PRO A 147 2.10 6.56 -1.63
CA PRO A 147 3.25 5.64 -1.60
C PRO A 147 4.50 6.34 -1.08
N THR A 148 5.41 5.57 -0.48
CA THR A 148 6.74 6.04 -0.09
C THR A 148 7.79 5.56 -1.09
N ASP A 149 8.55 4.53 -0.78
CA ASP A 149 9.54 3.93 -1.67
C ASP A 149 9.11 2.57 -2.23
N THR A 150 8.05 2.01 -1.67
CA THR A 150 7.57 0.66 -1.99
C THR A 150 6.17 0.70 -2.57
N PHE A 151 5.94 -0.17 -3.54
CA PHE A 151 4.69 -0.36 -4.26
C PHE A 151 4.26 -1.82 -4.09
N LEU A 152 3.03 -2.06 -3.70
CA LEU A 152 2.50 -3.39 -3.36
C LEU A 152 1.47 -3.85 -4.40
N PRO A 153 1.28 -5.17 -4.55
CA PRO A 153 0.21 -5.70 -5.39
C PRO A 153 -1.17 -5.12 -5.05
N GLY A 154 -1.93 -4.78 -6.08
CA GLY A 154 -3.22 -4.09 -5.95
C GLY A 154 -3.12 -2.56 -5.91
N GLN A 155 -1.91 -1.99 -5.86
CA GLN A 155 -1.69 -0.55 -6.00
C GLN A 155 -1.76 -0.13 -7.47
N LYS A 156 -2.20 1.13 -7.68
CA LYS A 156 -2.11 1.84 -8.96
C LYS A 156 -1.32 3.12 -8.75
N LEU A 157 -0.32 3.38 -9.60
CA LEU A 157 0.36 4.66 -9.67
C LEU A 157 -0.26 5.45 -10.82
N THR A 158 -0.97 6.50 -10.48
CA THR A 158 -1.63 7.37 -11.45
C THR A 158 -0.72 8.53 -11.85
N THR A 159 -1.12 9.25 -12.87
CA THR A 159 -0.42 10.46 -13.36
C THR A 159 -0.09 11.41 -12.20
N ASP A 160 1.11 11.93 -12.21
CA ASP A 160 1.69 12.85 -11.21
C ASP A 160 1.91 12.25 -9.81
N GLN A 161 1.57 10.98 -9.59
CA GLN A 161 2.00 10.30 -8.36
C GLN A 161 3.46 9.88 -8.45
N VAL A 162 4.16 10.01 -7.34
CA VAL A 162 5.60 9.81 -7.26
C VAL A 162 5.95 8.87 -6.10
N LEU A 163 6.80 7.87 -6.39
CA LEU A 163 7.52 7.14 -5.36
C LEU A 163 8.89 7.79 -5.18
N PHE A 164 9.32 7.97 -3.94
CA PHE A 164 10.67 8.44 -3.64
C PHE A 164 11.47 7.35 -2.94
N SER A 165 12.70 7.13 -3.35
CA SER A 165 13.60 6.21 -2.65
C SER A 165 13.72 6.56 -1.17
N SER A 166 14.13 5.60 -0.36
CA SER A 166 14.65 5.88 0.97
C SER A 166 16.06 6.48 0.88
N ARG A 167 16.50 7.14 1.95
CA ARG A 167 17.85 7.72 2.03
C ARG A 167 18.93 6.65 2.12
N SER A 168 18.62 5.54 2.80
CA SER A 168 19.44 4.33 2.86
C SER A 168 18.56 3.13 3.24
N GLU A 169 19.12 1.93 3.25
CA GLU A 169 18.41 0.71 3.69
C GLU A 169 17.88 0.80 5.13
N THR A 170 18.50 1.62 5.94
CA THR A 170 18.19 1.76 7.37
C THR A 170 17.54 3.10 7.74
N ASN A 171 17.47 4.03 6.78
CA ASN A 171 16.90 5.36 6.95
C ASN A 171 15.78 5.58 5.94
N GLN A 172 14.52 5.50 6.40
CA GLN A 172 13.32 5.61 5.59
C GLN A 172 12.98 7.06 5.16
N SER A 173 13.75 8.07 5.58
CA SER A 173 13.55 9.45 5.10
C SER A 173 13.68 9.53 3.59
N THR A 174 13.08 10.55 2.99
CA THR A 174 13.08 10.78 1.54
C THR A 174 14.49 10.85 1.00
N GLY A 175 14.78 9.98 0.03
CA GLY A 175 16.05 9.91 -0.68
C GLY A 175 16.10 10.83 -1.89
N ILE A 176 17.06 10.55 -2.79
CA ILE A 176 17.41 11.45 -3.91
C ILE A 176 16.96 10.94 -5.27
N PHE A 177 16.21 9.84 -5.33
CA PHE A 177 15.67 9.28 -6.57
C PHE A 177 14.16 9.15 -6.49
N CYS A 178 13.49 9.26 -7.63
CA CYS A 178 12.04 9.10 -7.72
C CYS A 178 11.62 8.34 -8.98
N LEU A 179 10.46 7.68 -8.87
CA LEU A 179 9.70 7.08 -9.97
C LEU A 179 8.38 7.82 -10.11
N ILE A 180 8.07 8.30 -11.31
CA ILE A 180 6.86 9.05 -11.61
C ILE A 180 6.12 8.49 -12.82
N MET A 181 4.79 8.48 -12.76
CA MET A 181 3.93 8.30 -13.92
C MET A 181 3.63 9.68 -14.51
N GLN A 182 4.20 9.99 -15.67
CA GLN A 182 4.09 11.31 -16.30
C GLN A 182 2.77 11.47 -17.06
N GLN A 183 2.40 12.73 -17.34
CA GLN A 183 1.17 13.09 -18.05
C GLN A 183 1.14 12.62 -19.51
N ASP A 184 2.31 12.41 -20.12
CA ASP A 184 2.43 11.87 -21.47
C ASP A 184 2.35 10.34 -21.55
N GLY A 185 2.07 9.68 -20.41
CA GLY A 185 1.98 8.22 -20.32
C GLY A 185 3.31 7.50 -20.12
N TRP A 186 4.39 8.25 -19.90
CA TRP A 186 5.73 7.68 -19.66
C TRP A 186 5.98 7.45 -18.17
N LEU A 187 6.32 6.23 -17.79
CA LEU A 187 6.81 5.89 -16.46
C LEU A 187 8.33 6.09 -16.45
N ALA A 188 8.84 6.95 -15.60
CA ALA A 188 10.27 7.25 -15.61
C ALA A 188 10.88 7.49 -14.24
N MET A 189 12.19 7.30 -14.15
CA MET A 189 13.00 7.52 -12.94
C MET A 189 13.95 8.70 -13.12
N TYR A 190 13.99 9.54 -12.08
CA TYR A 190 14.77 10.77 -12.05
C TYR A 190 15.52 10.97 -10.73
N PRO A 191 16.63 11.72 -10.73
CA PRO A 191 17.13 12.35 -9.51
C PRO A 191 16.12 13.40 -9.03
N VAL A 192 15.90 13.46 -7.73
CA VAL A 192 15.01 14.47 -7.10
C VAL A 192 15.58 15.87 -7.32
N GLY A 193 14.70 16.82 -7.67
CA GLY A 193 15.08 18.21 -7.94
C GLY A 193 15.55 18.48 -9.37
N THR A 194 15.53 17.49 -10.25
CA THR A 194 15.75 17.69 -11.71
C THR A 194 14.42 17.84 -12.45
N PRO A 195 14.38 18.51 -13.61
CA PRO A 195 13.21 18.51 -14.49
C PRO A 195 12.87 17.08 -14.98
N PHE A 196 11.59 16.80 -15.13
CA PHE A 196 11.11 15.51 -15.66
C PHE A 196 11.18 15.50 -17.18
N THR A 197 12.40 15.50 -17.72
CA THR A 197 12.70 15.48 -19.16
C THR A 197 13.63 14.33 -19.49
N LEU A 198 13.70 13.93 -20.76
CA LEU A 198 14.56 12.85 -21.23
C LEU A 198 16.04 13.05 -20.90
N GLU A 199 16.49 14.29 -20.74
CA GLU A 199 17.89 14.63 -20.42
C GLU A 199 18.29 14.13 -19.02
N TYR A 200 17.36 14.15 -18.05
CA TYR A 200 17.61 13.79 -16.65
C TYR A 200 17.08 12.41 -16.27
N GLY A 201 16.18 11.84 -17.09
CA GLY A 201 15.69 10.49 -16.89
C GLY A 201 16.78 9.46 -17.13
N TYR A 202 16.91 8.49 -16.22
CA TYR A 202 17.91 7.44 -16.36
C TYR A 202 17.32 6.03 -16.57
N TRP A 203 16.02 5.90 -16.40
CA TRP A 203 15.23 4.70 -16.72
C TRP A 203 13.80 5.09 -17.05
N GLY A 204 13.14 4.32 -17.90
CA GLY A 204 11.73 4.53 -18.19
C GLY A 204 11.10 3.40 -19.00
N ALA A 205 9.78 3.33 -18.92
CA ALA A 205 8.92 2.42 -19.67
C ALA A 205 7.65 3.13 -20.10
N GLY A 206 7.12 2.79 -21.27
CA GLY A 206 5.88 3.38 -21.78
C GLY A 206 5.82 3.40 -23.29
N VAL A 207 4.76 4.01 -23.80
CA VAL A 207 4.58 4.28 -25.22
C VAL A 207 4.23 5.76 -25.37
N SER A 208 5.13 6.51 -26.02
CA SER A 208 4.95 7.93 -26.20
C SER A 208 3.69 8.24 -27.01
N GLY A 209 2.87 9.16 -26.51
CA GLY A 209 1.66 9.65 -27.21
C GLY A 209 0.36 8.90 -26.90
N GLU A 210 0.35 7.93 -26.00
CA GLU A 210 -0.86 7.17 -25.61
C GLU A 210 -1.82 7.94 -24.69
N GLY A 211 -1.46 9.14 -24.24
CA GLY A 211 -2.35 10.04 -23.50
C GLY A 211 -2.16 10.04 -21.97
N THR A 212 -3.08 10.73 -21.28
CA THR A 212 -2.96 11.08 -19.86
C THR A 212 -3.53 10.04 -18.89
N ASP A 213 -4.29 9.04 -19.36
CA ASP A 213 -5.00 8.08 -18.52
C ASP A 213 -4.22 6.77 -18.30
N ILE A 214 -2.90 6.84 -18.42
CA ILE A 214 -2.05 5.66 -18.21
C ILE A 214 -1.69 5.52 -16.75
N THR A 215 -1.76 4.29 -16.26
CA THR A 215 -1.43 3.95 -14.88
C THR A 215 -0.46 2.77 -14.84
N LEU A 216 0.51 2.82 -13.90
CA LEU A 216 1.26 1.62 -13.53
C LEU A 216 0.38 0.77 -12.60
N ASN A 217 0.23 -0.50 -12.93
CA ASN A 217 -0.51 -1.47 -12.13
C ASN A 217 0.41 -2.60 -11.70
N PHE A 218 0.20 -3.07 -10.48
CA PHE A 218 0.93 -4.19 -9.91
C PHE A 218 -0.06 -5.27 -9.51
N ASP A 219 -0.05 -6.39 -10.24
CA ASP A 219 -0.98 -7.48 -10.03
C ASP A 219 -0.53 -8.42 -8.90
N ALA A 220 -1.46 -9.23 -8.40
CA ALA A 220 -1.20 -10.16 -7.30
C ALA A 220 -0.17 -11.26 -7.64
N ASP A 221 0.00 -11.56 -8.92
CA ASP A 221 0.99 -12.52 -9.42
C ASP A 221 2.39 -11.90 -9.65
N GLY A 222 2.58 -10.64 -9.28
CA GLY A 222 3.85 -9.94 -9.48
C GLY A 222 4.01 -9.30 -10.86
N ARG A 223 2.99 -9.31 -11.71
CA ARG A 223 3.03 -8.64 -13.01
C ARG A 223 2.95 -7.12 -12.82
N LEU A 224 3.90 -6.41 -13.42
CA LEU A 224 3.88 -4.95 -13.58
C LEU A 224 3.49 -4.62 -15.01
N CYS A 225 2.46 -3.81 -15.19
CA CYS A 225 2.00 -3.39 -16.50
C CYS A 225 1.50 -1.95 -16.49
N LEU A 226 1.58 -1.30 -17.63
CA LEU A 226 0.92 -0.03 -17.90
C LEU A 226 -0.44 -0.33 -18.54
N LEU A 227 -1.50 0.22 -17.93
CA LEU A 227 -2.86 0.15 -18.45
C LEU A 227 -3.31 1.53 -18.91
N ASN A 228 -4.09 1.56 -19.98
CA ASN A 228 -4.78 2.79 -20.42
C ASN A 228 -6.09 3.00 -19.64
N GLY A 229 -6.79 4.11 -19.90
CA GLY A 229 -8.05 4.46 -19.23
C GLY A 229 -9.20 3.46 -19.44
N THR A 230 -9.04 2.45 -20.30
CA THR A 230 -10.00 1.35 -20.52
C THR A 230 -9.51 0.04 -19.93
N ASP A 231 -8.51 0.07 -19.05
CA ASP A 231 -7.86 -1.09 -18.40
C ASP A 231 -7.23 -2.10 -19.40
N ILE A 232 -6.87 -1.64 -20.61
CA ILE A 232 -6.13 -2.45 -21.58
C ILE A 232 -4.63 -2.30 -21.33
N SER A 233 -3.92 -3.43 -21.25
CA SER A 233 -2.46 -3.44 -21.10
C SER A 233 -1.80 -2.98 -22.39
N ILE A 234 -1.03 -1.87 -22.29
CA ILE A 234 -0.24 -1.32 -23.40
C ILE A 234 1.24 -1.72 -23.31
N VAL A 235 1.74 -1.93 -22.08
CA VAL A 235 3.10 -2.40 -21.83
C VAL A 235 3.09 -3.40 -20.67
N ASN A 236 3.71 -4.56 -20.86
CA ASN A 236 4.06 -5.45 -19.76
C ASN A 236 5.53 -5.21 -19.40
N ILE A 237 5.79 -4.68 -18.22
CA ILE A 237 7.14 -4.42 -17.71
C ILE A 237 7.74 -5.71 -17.17
N THR A 238 6.95 -6.47 -16.37
CA THR A 238 7.33 -7.80 -15.91
C THR A 238 6.25 -8.81 -16.27
N MET A 239 6.63 -10.08 -16.28
CA MET A 239 5.67 -11.19 -16.40
C MET A 239 5.20 -11.61 -15.02
N GLY A 240 3.96 -12.11 -14.94
CA GLY A 240 3.42 -12.70 -13.72
C GLY A 240 4.12 -14.00 -13.33
N GLY A 241 4.06 -14.33 -12.05
CA GLY A 241 4.64 -15.53 -11.46
C GLY A 241 3.64 -16.32 -10.62
N LEU A 242 4.13 -16.95 -9.55
CA LEU A 242 3.30 -17.73 -8.64
C LEU A 242 2.49 -16.80 -7.72
N THR A 243 1.22 -17.16 -7.46
CA THR A 243 0.35 -16.44 -6.51
C THR A 243 0.21 -17.20 -5.19
N LYS A 244 0.41 -18.51 -5.21
CA LYS A 244 0.27 -19.33 -4.01
C LYS A 244 1.54 -19.23 -3.17
N ASP A 245 1.38 -18.82 -1.92
CA ASP A 245 2.45 -18.73 -0.91
C ASP A 245 3.64 -17.84 -1.31
N VAL A 246 3.41 -16.91 -2.26
CA VAL A 246 4.40 -15.92 -2.70
C VAL A 246 3.83 -14.53 -2.58
N ILE A 247 4.61 -13.63 -1.98
CA ILE A 247 4.32 -12.20 -1.93
C ILE A 247 5.34 -11.41 -2.74
N TYR A 248 4.88 -10.27 -3.26
CA TYR A 248 5.68 -9.41 -4.13
C TYR A 248 5.75 -7.98 -3.59
N ARG A 249 6.79 -7.26 -3.94
CA ARG A 249 6.91 -5.82 -3.80
C ARG A 249 7.80 -5.25 -4.88
N LEU A 250 7.49 -4.03 -5.32
CA LEU A 250 8.38 -3.21 -6.13
C LEU A 250 8.94 -2.11 -5.23
N ARG A 251 10.23 -1.81 -5.30
CA ARG A 251 10.85 -0.78 -4.49
C ARG A 251 11.87 0.02 -5.30
N ILE A 252 11.84 1.34 -5.13
CA ILE A 252 12.93 2.20 -5.56
C ILE A 252 13.95 2.27 -4.43
N ASP A 253 15.10 1.63 -4.64
CA ASP A 253 16.15 1.51 -3.63
C ASP A 253 17.05 2.75 -3.60
N PRO A 254 17.81 2.95 -2.51
CA PRO A 254 18.74 4.07 -2.37
C PRO A 254 19.86 4.11 -3.42
N ASP A 255 20.14 2.97 -4.04
CA ASP A 255 21.12 2.81 -5.12
C ASP A 255 20.62 3.27 -6.50
N ARG A 256 19.41 3.91 -6.55
CA ARG A 256 18.68 4.35 -7.74
C ARG A 256 18.05 3.26 -8.60
N THR A 257 18.05 2.00 -8.14
CA THR A 257 17.50 0.88 -8.92
C THR A 257 16.06 0.61 -8.51
N LEU A 258 15.22 0.27 -9.49
CA LEU A 258 13.86 -0.18 -9.28
C LEU A 258 13.87 -1.71 -9.20
N TRP A 259 13.79 -2.25 -8.00
CA TRP A 259 13.84 -3.68 -7.77
C TRP A 259 12.44 -4.28 -7.63
N HIS A 260 12.21 -5.37 -8.35
CA HIS A 260 11.05 -6.24 -8.16
C HIS A 260 11.47 -7.45 -7.33
N TYR A 261 10.82 -7.60 -6.17
CA TYR A 261 11.12 -8.62 -5.20
C TYR A 261 9.99 -9.64 -5.08
N SER A 262 10.35 -10.91 -4.87
CA SER A 262 9.44 -11.97 -4.43
C SER A 262 9.93 -12.61 -3.15
N HIS A 263 9.01 -13.08 -2.31
CA HIS A 263 9.31 -13.85 -1.11
C HIS A 263 8.35 -15.04 -1.02
N ASN A 264 8.89 -16.24 -0.85
CA ASN A 264 8.08 -17.45 -0.65
C ASN A 264 7.79 -17.59 0.84
N MET A 265 6.51 -17.58 1.21
CA MET A 265 6.02 -17.64 2.59
C MET A 265 6.33 -18.98 3.28
N ASP A 266 6.47 -20.08 2.52
CA ASP A 266 6.82 -21.41 3.05
C ASP A 266 8.31 -21.55 3.36
N GLN A 267 9.13 -20.57 2.98
CA GLN A 267 10.58 -20.58 3.15
C GLN A 267 11.02 -19.46 4.09
N ASN A 268 11.83 -19.80 5.11
CA ASN A 268 12.50 -18.82 5.97
C ASN A 268 13.68 -18.14 5.24
N GLY A 269 13.50 -17.80 3.97
CA GLY A 269 14.53 -17.19 3.14
C GLY A 269 14.42 -15.68 3.06
N ASP A 270 15.42 -15.08 2.42
CA ASP A 270 15.41 -13.65 2.11
C ASP A 270 14.55 -13.34 0.88
N TRP A 271 14.28 -12.04 0.67
CA TRP A 271 13.69 -11.55 -0.56
C TRP A 271 14.56 -11.90 -1.77
N LYS A 272 13.94 -12.41 -2.81
CA LYS A 272 14.61 -12.69 -4.09
C LYS A 272 14.31 -11.56 -5.06
N ILE A 273 15.35 -11.07 -5.73
CA ILE A 273 15.19 -10.12 -6.84
C ILE A 273 14.79 -10.94 -8.06
N THR A 274 13.68 -10.55 -8.68
CA THR A 274 13.13 -11.23 -9.86
C THR A 274 13.27 -10.40 -11.13
N TRP A 275 13.40 -9.05 -10.97
CA TRP A 275 13.61 -8.12 -12.08
C TRP A 275 14.16 -6.78 -11.56
N PHE A 276 14.89 -6.04 -12.40
CA PHE A 276 15.48 -4.70 -12.16
C PHE A 276 15.52 -3.86 -13.44
#